data_ed044fcaba1905df497754c26c603b7a
#
_entry.id   ed044fcaba1905df497754c26c603b7a
#
_cell.length_a   1.000
_cell.length_b   1.000
_cell.length_c   1.000
_cell.angle_alpha   90.00
_cell.angle_beta   90.00
_cell.angle_gamma   90.00
#
_symmetry.space_group_name_H-M   'P 1'
#
loop_
_entity.id
_entity.type
_entity.pdbx_description
1 polymer ?
#
loop_
_entity_poly.entity_id
_entity_poly.type
_entity_poly.pdbx_seq_one_letter_code
_entity_poly.pdbx_strand_id
1 'polypeptide(L)'
;NVDLYPVRLINTETFYCRYGFRLELARTIVAVVIAILFINIIDIFIWEAEYKIEKLTKQKLIWQERRKVGYELHDRVIQDLFASGLALESIIEDKDGIEKESLICIKSTLNNVIGEIRGFISKSSLEKLEINDFKIKISGLIEKMSNISDMEIKLNYKVSEVTIGNLSSNALEHIYYIIQESICNSIKHSKGSKICVKLQSTLEELVITIKDNGIGLHNNNVREYGHCGILSMNERATSINGVLNIDGRKNGVTVCLIVPWEDIENDR
;
A
#
# COMPACT_ATOMS: atom_id res chain seq x y z
N ASN A 1 32.18 43.35 -46.62
CA ASN A 1 33.29 42.86 -45.76
C ASN A 1 32.99 43.33 -44.34
N VAL A 2 32.34 42.48 -43.55
CA VAL A 2 32.10 42.76 -42.14
C VAL A 2 33.26 42.17 -41.37
N ASP A 3 34.10 43.01 -40.85
CA ASP A 3 35.30 42.71 -40.05
C ASP A 3 34.88 42.38 -38.61
N LEU A 4 34.05 41.36 -38.43
CA LEU A 4 33.66 40.85 -37.10
C LEU A 4 34.72 39.85 -36.62
N TYR A 5 35.17 40.05 -35.40
CA TYR A 5 36.27 39.29 -34.75
C TYR A 5 36.21 37.76 -34.90
N PRO A 6 35.11 37.05 -34.90
CA PRO A 6 35.11 35.61 -35.14
C PRO A 6 35.35 35.24 -36.62
N VAL A 7 35.03 36.12 -37.59
CA VAL A 7 35.23 35.88 -39.03
C VAL A 7 36.70 35.91 -39.44
N ARG A 8 37.54 36.71 -38.77
CA ARG A 8 39.00 36.74 -39.00
C ARG A 8 39.69 35.45 -38.58
N LEU A 9 39.22 34.78 -37.53
CA LEU A 9 39.77 33.49 -37.08
C LEU A 9 39.35 32.30 -37.95
N ILE A 10 38.27 32.47 -38.74
CA ILE A 10 37.62 31.40 -39.53
C ILE A 10 37.95 31.56 -41.02
N ASN A 11 38.72 32.60 -41.41
CA ASN A 11 39.16 32.79 -42.79
C ASN A 11 40.22 31.74 -43.14
N THR A 12 39.97 30.97 -44.21
CA THR A 12 40.82 29.88 -44.72
C THR A 12 42.25 30.26 -44.97
N GLU A 13 42.51 31.46 -45.48
CA GLU A 13 43.87 31.94 -45.77
C GLU A 13 44.67 32.31 -44.53
N THR A 14 44.04 33.03 -43.57
CA THR A 14 44.69 33.40 -42.30
C THR A 14 44.95 32.17 -41.44
N PHE A 15 44.07 31.20 -41.47
CA PHE A 15 44.21 29.94 -40.73
C PHE A 15 45.37 29.10 -41.30
N TYR A 16 45.50 29.00 -42.67
CA TYR A 16 46.57 28.28 -43.29
C TYR A 16 47.95 28.90 -43.02
N CYS A 17 48.01 30.24 -43.08
CA CYS A 17 49.30 30.95 -42.79
C CYS A 17 49.71 30.79 -41.31
N ARG A 18 48.80 30.59 -40.39
CA ARG A 18 49.07 30.51 -38.94
C ARG A 18 49.36 29.08 -38.47
N TYR A 19 48.69 28.09 -39.04
CA TYR A 19 48.69 26.69 -38.56
C TYR A 19 49.29 25.70 -39.58
N GLY A 20 49.52 26.05 -40.79
CA GLY A 20 50.16 25.21 -41.79
C GLY A 20 49.28 24.13 -42.41
N PHE A 21 47.98 24.08 -42.10
CA PHE A 21 47.07 23.14 -42.72
C PHE A 21 45.70 23.79 -43.00
N ARG A 22 44.93 23.15 -43.91
CA ARG A 22 43.66 23.71 -44.39
C ARG A 22 42.58 23.66 -43.31
N LEU A 23 41.81 24.73 -43.16
CA LEU A 23 40.68 24.83 -42.20
C LEU A 23 39.66 23.70 -42.36
N GLU A 24 39.46 23.21 -43.55
CA GLU A 24 38.57 22.09 -43.88
C GLU A 24 39.00 20.80 -43.17
N LEU A 25 40.30 20.52 -43.07
CA LEU A 25 40.83 19.38 -42.31
C LEU A 25 40.55 19.51 -40.80
N ALA A 26 40.68 20.72 -40.26
CA ALA A 26 40.35 20.96 -38.87
C ALA A 26 38.83 20.71 -38.57
N ARG A 27 37.96 21.19 -39.46
CA ARG A 27 36.52 20.98 -39.35
C ARG A 27 36.12 19.50 -39.43
N THR A 28 36.73 18.73 -40.34
CA THR A 28 36.47 17.29 -40.45
C THR A 28 36.96 16.54 -39.23
N ILE A 29 38.12 16.87 -38.65
CA ILE A 29 38.62 16.25 -37.42
C ILE A 29 37.66 16.53 -36.25
N VAL A 30 37.24 17.79 -36.08
CA VAL A 30 36.29 18.17 -35.04
C VAL A 30 34.96 17.44 -35.22
N ALA A 31 34.42 17.36 -36.45
CA ALA A 31 33.20 16.64 -36.76
C ALA A 31 33.30 15.15 -36.42
N VAL A 32 34.42 14.50 -36.72
CA VAL A 32 34.67 13.10 -36.38
C VAL A 32 34.76 12.91 -34.87
N VAL A 33 35.44 13.79 -34.14
CA VAL A 33 35.51 13.73 -32.67
C VAL A 33 34.13 13.89 -32.05
N ILE A 34 33.33 14.85 -32.51
CA ILE A 34 31.97 15.05 -32.06
C ILE A 34 31.12 13.81 -32.34
N ALA A 35 31.22 13.22 -33.53
CA ALA A 35 30.48 12.01 -33.87
C ALA A 35 30.85 10.83 -32.96
N ILE A 36 32.14 10.64 -32.66
CA ILE A 36 32.58 9.59 -31.72
C ILE A 36 32.03 9.84 -30.32
N LEU A 37 32.04 11.09 -29.84
CA LEU A 37 31.49 11.44 -28.54
C LEU A 37 29.95 11.17 -28.47
N PHE A 38 29.24 11.53 -29.56
CA PHE A 38 27.80 11.25 -29.65
C PHE A 38 27.50 9.75 -29.63
N ILE A 39 28.27 8.93 -30.35
CA ILE A 39 28.10 7.47 -30.33
C ILE A 39 28.31 6.93 -28.91
N ASN A 40 29.37 7.34 -28.23
CA ASN A 40 29.61 6.90 -26.83
C ASN A 40 28.50 7.31 -25.87
N ILE A 41 27.93 8.50 -26.01
CA ILE A 41 26.82 8.96 -25.21
C ILE A 41 25.57 8.10 -25.48
N ILE A 42 25.26 7.82 -26.73
CA ILE A 42 24.13 6.97 -27.12
C ILE A 42 24.30 5.56 -26.54
N ASP A 43 25.49 4.98 -26.61
CA ASP A 43 25.75 3.64 -26.05
C ASP A 43 25.53 3.59 -24.55
N ILE A 44 25.93 4.64 -23.83
CA ILE A 44 25.66 4.74 -22.37
C ILE A 44 24.15 4.80 -22.09
N PHE A 45 23.40 5.59 -22.86
CA PHE A 45 21.93 5.67 -22.70
C PHE A 45 21.22 4.36 -23.02
N ILE A 46 21.68 3.66 -24.08
CA ILE A 46 21.12 2.35 -24.44
C ILE A 46 21.37 1.35 -23.31
N TRP A 47 22.60 1.27 -22.81
CA TRP A 47 22.97 0.37 -21.72
C TRP A 47 22.13 0.65 -20.44
N GLU A 48 21.95 1.92 -20.08
CA GLU A 48 21.13 2.31 -18.93
C GLU A 48 19.66 1.92 -19.13
N ALA A 49 19.11 2.12 -20.34
CA ALA A 49 17.75 1.74 -20.68
C ALA A 49 17.54 0.22 -20.61
N GLU A 50 18.48 -0.56 -21.18
CA GLU A 50 18.45 -2.02 -21.14
C GLU A 50 18.49 -2.54 -19.70
N TYR A 51 19.39 -2.00 -18.87
CA TYR A 51 19.50 -2.35 -17.47
C TYR A 51 18.20 -2.08 -16.69
N LYS A 52 17.56 -0.92 -16.94
CA LYS A 52 16.24 -0.59 -16.33
C LYS A 52 15.15 -1.55 -16.79
N ILE A 53 15.10 -1.88 -18.07
CA ILE A 53 14.12 -2.82 -18.64
C ILE A 53 14.30 -4.21 -18.03
N GLU A 54 15.53 -4.71 -17.94
CA GLU A 54 15.82 -6.02 -17.34
C GLU A 54 15.37 -6.08 -15.87
N LYS A 55 15.70 -5.04 -15.10
CA LYS A 55 15.30 -4.93 -13.70
C LYS A 55 13.78 -4.93 -13.53
N LEU A 56 13.07 -4.14 -14.35
CA LEU A 56 11.60 -4.06 -14.30
C LEU A 56 10.95 -5.39 -14.74
N THR A 57 11.52 -6.04 -15.76
CA THR A 57 11.01 -7.33 -16.25
C THR A 57 11.17 -8.40 -15.18
N LYS A 58 12.32 -8.45 -14.50
CA LYS A 58 12.56 -9.37 -13.40
C LYS A 58 11.61 -9.14 -12.22
N GLN A 59 11.37 -7.89 -11.85
CA GLN A 59 10.40 -7.54 -10.82
C GLN A 59 8.99 -7.96 -11.21
N LYS A 60 8.58 -7.71 -12.46
CA LYS A 60 7.26 -8.11 -12.99
C LYS A 60 7.07 -9.62 -12.96
N LEU A 61 8.11 -10.40 -13.31
CA LEU A 61 8.05 -11.86 -13.29
C LEU A 61 7.86 -12.40 -11.87
N ILE A 62 8.64 -11.90 -10.92
CA ILE A 62 8.51 -12.26 -9.49
C ILE A 62 7.11 -11.91 -8.97
N TRP A 63 6.60 -10.74 -9.38
CA TRP A 63 5.27 -10.32 -8.99
C TRP A 63 4.16 -11.22 -9.56
N GLN A 64 4.27 -11.61 -10.85
CA GLN A 64 3.32 -12.53 -11.49
C GLN A 64 3.33 -13.90 -10.82
N GLU A 65 4.49 -14.43 -10.48
CA GLU A 65 4.64 -15.71 -9.80
C GLU A 65 4.04 -15.67 -8.39
N ARG A 66 4.32 -14.62 -7.61
CA ARG A 66 3.70 -14.42 -6.30
C ARG A 66 2.18 -14.31 -6.37
N ARG A 67 1.66 -13.60 -7.37
CA ARG A 67 0.22 -13.45 -7.60
C ARG A 67 -0.44 -14.81 -7.91
N LYS A 68 0.20 -15.62 -8.74
CA LYS A 68 -0.28 -16.96 -9.06
C LYS A 68 -0.36 -17.85 -7.81
N VAL A 69 0.73 -17.88 -7.02
CA VAL A 69 0.75 -18.58 -5.74
C VAL A 69 -0.32 -18.06 -4.78
N GLY A 70 -0.55 -16.75 -4.76
CA GLY A 70 -1.61 -16.14 -3.97
C GLY A 70 -3.01 -16.64 -4.33
N TYR A 71 -3.33 -16.75 -5.60
CA TYR A 71 -4.62 -17.30 -6.04
C TYR A 71 -4.76 -18.79 -5.69
N GLU A 72 -3.73 -19.58 -5.91
CA GLU A 72 -3.75 -21.01 -5.59
C GLU A 72 -3.92 -21.27 -4.09
N LEU A 73 -3.27 -20.46 -3.25
CA LEU A 73 -3.44 -20.51 -1.79
C LEU A 73 -4.86 -20.07 -1.36
N HIS A 74 -5.40 -19.04 -1.99
CA HIS A 74 -6.74 -18.56 -1.65
C HIS A 74 -7.82 -19.59 -2.00
N ASP A 75 -7.76 -20.18 -3.19
CA ASP A 75 -8.84 -21.05 -3.69
C ASP A 75 -8.80 -22.46 -3.07
N ARG A 76 -7.66 -22.90 -2.62
CA ARG A 76 -7.51 -24.26 -2.08
C ARG A 76 -7.33 -24.25 -0.56
N VAL A 77 -6.24 -23.63 -0.09
CA VAL A 77 -5.84 -23.73 1.32
C VAL A 77 -6.78 -22.99 2.24
N ILE A 78 -7.19 -21.75 1.87
CA ILE A 78 -8.11 -20.97 2.70
C ILE A 78 -9.50 -21.61 2.75
N GLN A 79 -9.99 -22.17 1.64
CA GLN A 79 -11.29 -22.84 1.63
C GLN A 79 -11.28 -24.12 2.49
N ASP A 80 -10.21 -24.92 2.41
CA ASP A 80 -10.08 -26.15 3.22
C ASP A 80 -9.94 -25.83 4.71
N LEU A 81 -9.18 -24.79 5.06
CA LEU A 81 -9.04 -24.32 6.43
C LEU A 81 -10.37 -23.75 6.97
N PHE A 82 -11.12 -23.03 6.13
CA PHE A 82 -12.42 -22.50 6.53
C PHE A 82 -13.46 -23.61 6.75
N ALA A 83 -13.49 -24.62 5.87
CA ALA A 83 -14.33 -25.81 6.04
C ALA A 83 -13.98 -26.59 7.32
N SER A 84 -12.69 -26.72 7.62
CA SER A 84 -12.20 -27.34 8.86
C SER A 84 -12.63 -26.52 10.10
N GLY A 85 -12.64 -25.21 10.02
CA GLY A 85 -13.12 -24.31 11.07
C GLY A 85 -14.61 -24.47 11.35
N LEU A 86 -15.42 -24.62 10.31
CA LEU A 86 -16.87 -24.88 10.44
C LEU A 86 -17.14 -26.27 11.03
N ALA A 87 -16.39 -27.29 10.63
CA ALA A 87 -16.50 -28.63 11.21
C ALA A 87 -16.13 -28.65 12.70
N LEU A 88 -15.10 -27.91 13.10
CA LEU A 88 -14.74 -27.70 14.50
C LEU A 88 -15.85 -26.99 15.28
N GLU A 89 -16.54 -26.01 14.69
CA GLU A 89 -17.65 -25.29 15.33
C GLU A 89 -18.80 -26.21 15.67
N SER A 90 -19.20 -27.10 14.76
CA SER A 90 -20.23 -28.10 15.01
C SER A 90 -19.87 -29.09 16.12
N ILE A 91 -18.59 -29.44 16.27
CA ILE A 91 -18.12 -30.33 17.34
C ILE A 91 -18.08 -29.60 18.69
N ILE A 92 -17.77 -28.31 18.70
CA ILE A 92 -17.73 -27.48 19.93
C ILE A 92 -19.15 -27.29 20.52
N GLU A 93 -20.17 -27.21 19.67
CA GLU A 93 -21.55 -27.08 20.13
C GLU A 93 -22.05 -28.31 20.92
N ASP A 94 -21.54 -29.50 20.58
CA ASP A 94 -21.95 -30.78 21.20
C ASP A 94 -21.12 -31.21 22.43
N LYS A 95 -20.10 -30.43 22.81
CA LYS A 95 -19.12 -30.79 23.85
C LYS A 95 -19.14 -29.83 25.03
N ASP A 96 -18.91 -30.38 26.24
CA ASP A 96 -18.75 -29.61 27.49
C ASP A 96 -17.41 -29.88 28.18
N GLY A 97 -16.90 -28.94 28.98
CA GLY A 97 -15.72 -29.10 29.82
C GLY A 97 -14.38 -28.82 29.13
N ILE A 98 -13.32 -29.49 29.59
CA ILE A 98 -11.92 -29.27 29.18
C ILE A 98 -11.72 -29.53 27.67
N GLU A 99 -12.47 -30.47 27.10
CA GLU A 99 -12.39 -30.75 25.65
C GLU A 99 -12.88 -29.56 24.81
N LYS A 100 -13.87 -28.83 25.27
CA LYS A 100 -14.37 -27.61 24.61
C LYS A 100 -13.33 -26.50 24.58
N GLU A 101 -12.59 -26.30 25.68
CA GLU A 101 -11.53 -25.29 25.74
C GLU A 101 -10.39 -25.62 24.75
N SER A 102 -9.99 -26.88 24.64
CA SER A 102 -8.98 -27.34 23.70
C SER A 102 -9.41 -27.11 22.24
N LEU A 103 -10.67 -27.40 21.91
CA LEU A 103 -11.23 -27.19 20.57
C LEU A 103 -11.34 -25.70 20.22
N ILE A 104 -11.69 -24.85 21.17
CA ILE A 104 -11.72 -23.39 21.01
C ILE A 104 -10.30 -22.87 20.71
N CYS A 105 -9.28 -23.40 21.40
CA CYS A 105 -7.88 -23.03 21.14
C CYS A 105 -7.45 -23.43 19.72
N ILE A 106 -7.79 -24.63 19.25
CA ILE A 106 -7.50 -25.09 17.90
C ILE A 106 -8.21 -24.22 16.86
N LYS A 107 -9.49 -23.89 17.05
CA LYS A 107 -10.24 -22.97 16.17
C LYS A 107 -9.59 -21.59 16.11
N SER A 108 -9.14 -21.07 17.24
CA SER A 108 -8.43 -19.79 17.33
C SER A 108 -7.11 -19.82 16.53
N THR A 109 -6.32 -20.89 16.69
CA THR A 109 -5.08 -21.08 15.93
C THR A 109 -5.33 -21.18 14.43
N LEU A 110 -6.36 -21.91 14.02
CA LEU A 110 -6.78 -22.03 12.63
C LEU A 110 -7.15 -20.66 12.02
N ASN A 111 -7.94 -19.87 12.73
CA ASN A 111 -8.32 -18.53 12.29
C ASN A 111 -7.09 -17.59 12.16
N ASN A 112 -6.11 -17.73 13.05
CA ASN A 112 -4.84 -16.98 12.97
C ASN A 112 -4.05 -17.35 11.70
N VAL A 113 -3.90 -18.65 11.42
CA VAL A 113 -3.23 -19.13 10.21
C VAL A 113 -3.95 -18.64 8.94
N ILE A 114 -5.27 -18.67 8.91
CA ILE A 114 -6.06 -18.10 7.81
C ILE A 114 -5.77 -16.61 7.65
N GLY A 115 -5.69 -15.87 8.76
CA GLY A 115 -5.35 -14.46 8.78
C GLY A 115 -3.95 -14.16 8.23
N GLU A 116 -2.95 -14.95 8.64
CA GLU A 116 -1.57 -14.85 8.16
C GLU A 116 -1.46 -15.15 6.66
N ILE A 117 -2.12 -16.23 6.19
CA ILE A 117 -2.13 -16.58 4.77
C ILE A 117 -2.81 -15.48 3.95
N ARG A 118 -3.95 -14.94 4.41
CA ARG A 118 -4.61 -13.82 3.76
C ARG A 118 -3.72 -12.58 3.72
N GLY A 119 -3.02 -12.28 4.80
CA GLY A 119 -2.04 -11.19 4.86
C GLY A 119 -0.88 -11.39 3.89
N PHE A 120 -0.37 -12.61 3.74
CA PHE A 120 0.68 -12.96 2.78
C PHE A 120 0.20 -12.82 1.33
N ILE A 121 -0.99 -13.33 1.01
CA ILE A 121 -1.61 -13.22 -0.32
C ILE A 121 -1.85 -11.75 -0.68
N SER A 122 -2.35 -10.98 0.27
CA SER A 122 -2.63 -9.55 0.11
C SER A 122 -1.36 -8.75 -0.20
N LYS A 123 -0.26 -9.00 0.52
CA LYS A 123 1.06 -8.42 0.18
C LYS A 123 1.56 -8.82 -1.21
N SER A 124 1.08 -9.96 -1.72
CA SER A 124 1.47 -10.51 -3.03
C SER A 124 0.63 -9.98 -4.20
N SER A 125 -0.61 -9.55 -3.94
CA SER A 125 -1.60 -9.18 -4.97
C SER A 125 -1.81 -7.67 -5.13
N LEU A 126 -1.06 -6.85 -4.38
CA LEU A 126 -1.24 -5.41 -4.48
C LEU A 126 -0.63 -4.85 -5.76
N GLU A 127 -1.51 -4.54 -6.69
CA GLU A 127 -1.35 -3.33 -7.50
C GLU A 127 -1.03 -2.21 -6.52
N LYS A 128 0.12 -1.52 -6.72
CA LYS A 128 0.43 -0.30 -5.96
C LYS A 128 -0.85 0.51 -5.92
N LEU A 129 -1.40 0.72 -4.73
CA LEU A 129 -2.53 1.62 -4.55
C LEU A 129 -2.07 2.97 -5.11
N GLU A 130 -2.50 3.30 -6.32
CA GLU A 130 -2.32 4.66 -6.82
C GLU A 130 -3.16 5.57 -5.92
N ILE A 131 -2.59 6.68 -5.56
CA ILE A 131 -3.14 7.68 -4.63
C ILE A 131 -4.58 8.06 -5.00
N ASN A 132 -4.87 8.14 -6.30
CA ASN A 132 -6.19 8.47 -6.85
C ASN A 132 -7.26 7.39 -6.60
N ASP A 133 -6.84 6.15 -6.34
CA ASP A 133 -7.77 5.01 -6.16
C ASP A 133 -8.18 4.79 -4.71
N PHE A 134 -7.49 5.39 -3.73
CA PHE A 134 -7.75 5.13 -2.31
C PHE A 134 -9.18 5.47 -1.89
N LYS A 135 -9.70 6.63 -2.28
CA LYS A 135 -11.08 7.04 -2.01
C LYS A 135 -12.09 6.07 -2.65
N ILE A 136 -11.83 5.65 -3.89
CA ILE A 136 -12.67 4.70 -4.62
C ILE A 136 -12.69 3.34 -3.90
N LYS A 137 -11.54 2.85 -3.45
CA LYS A 137 -11.44 1.58 -2.71
C LYS A 137 -12.14 1.63 -1.35
N ILE A 138 -12.01 2.73 -0.60
CA ILE A 138 -12.75 2.91 0.66
C ILE A 138 -14.26 2.97 0.41
N SER A 139 -14.70 3.68 -0.63
CA SER A 139 -16.12 3.75 -0.99
C SER A 139 -16.67 2.40 -1.39
N GLY A 140 -15.94 1.64 -2.20
CA GLY A 140 -16.30 0.27 -2.59
C GLY A 140 -16.34 -0.72 -1.42
N LEU A 141 -15.41 -0.58 -0.46
CA LEU A 141 -15.44 -1.35 0.79
C LEU A 141 -16.73 -1.08 1.57
N ILE A 142 -17.09 0.18 1.74
CA ILE A 142 -18.30 0.58 2.48
C ILE A 142 -19.56 0.08 1.80
N GLU A 143 -19.67 0.22 0.48
CA GLU A 143 -20.78 -0.31 -0.31
C GLU A 143 -20.91 -1.83 -0.14
N LYS A 144 -19.80 -2.56 -0.26
CA LYS A 144 -19.78 -4.01 -0.04
C LYS A 144 -20.24 -4.39 1.36
N MET A 145 -19.77 -3.70 2.39
CA MET A 145 -20.13 -3.98 3.77
C MET A 145 -21.58 -3.60 4.09
N SER A 146 -22.09 -2.53 3.50
CA SER A 146 -23.52 -2.14 3.62
C SER A 146 -24.45 -3.15 2.96
N ASN A 147 -24.03 -3.80 1.87
CA ASN A 147 -24.84 -4.84 1.19
C ASN A 147 -24.87 -6.17 1.95
N ILE A 148 -23.94 -6.42 2.86
CA ILE A 148 -23.82 -7.67 3.63
C ILE A 148 -24.46 -7.52 5.02
N SER A 149 -24.67 -6.30 5.51
CA SER A 149 -25.17 -6.03 6.86
C SER A 149 -26.40 -5.14 6.83
N ASP A 150 -27.27 -5.28 7.85
CA ASP A 150 -28.43 -4.40 8.05
C ASP A 150 -28.06 -3.04 8.68
N MET A 151 -26.76 -2.75 8.83
CA MET A 151 -26.27 -1.51 9.44
C MET A 151 -26.10 -0.40 8.39
N GLU A 152 -26.56 0.81 8.76
CA GLU A 152 -26.29 2.03 7.98
C GLU A 152 -24.82 2.43 8.14
N ILE A 153 -24.00 2.36 7.06
CA ILE A 153 -22.59 2.76 7.09
C ILE A 153 -22.42 4.09 6.34
N LYS A 154 -22.00 5.13 7.05
CA LYS A 154 -21.79 6.48 6.48
C LYS A 154 -20.31 6.80 6.34
N LEU A 155 -19.89 7.22 5.13
CA LEU A 155 -18.56 7.74 4.86
C LEU A 155 -18.55 9.27 4.88
N ASN A 156 -17.65 9.84 5.66
CA ASN A 156 -17.31 11.27 5.62
C ASN A 156 -15.84 11.42 5.26
N TYR A 157 -15.57 11.63 3.97
CA TYR A 157 -14.20 11.73 3.44
C TYR A 157 -13.83 13.19 3.20
N LYS A 158 -12.94 13.73 4.04
CA LYS A 158 -12.43 15.11 4.00
C LYS A 158 -10.91 15.11 3.91
N VAL A 159 -10.35 14.41 2.92
CA VAL A 159 -8.92 14.31 2.67
C VAL A 159 -8.64 14.83 1.26
N SER A 160 -7.67 15.73 1.12
CA SER A 160 -7.21 16.21 -0.19
C SER A 160 -6.37 15.15 -0.90
N GLU A 161 -6.50 15.04 -2.22
CA GLU A 161 -5.68 14.15 -3.04
C GLU A 161 -4.19 14.49 -2.93
N VAL A 162 -3.86 15.79 -2.78
CA VAL A 162 -2.48 16.25 -2.61
C VAL A 162 -1.89 15.77 -1.28
N THR A 163 -2.67 15.85 -0.19
CA THR A 163 -2.18 15.43 1.14
C THR A 163 -2.05 13.92 1.28
N ILE A 164 -2.94 13.14 0.65
CA ILE A 164 -2.84 11.68 0.69
C ILE A 164 -1.63 11.16 -0.09
N GLY A 165 -1.13 11.96 -1.05
CA GLY A 165 0.09 11.71 -1.81
C GLY A 165 1.37 11.68 -0.97
N ASN A 166 1.31 12.16 0.26
CA ASN A 166 2.43 12.11 1.20
C ASN A 166 2.53 10.76 1.93
N LEU A 167 1.62 9.83 1.70
CA LEU A 167 1.67 8.47 2.26
C LEU A 167 2.14 7.47 1.21
N SER A 168 2.97 6.54 1.65
CA SER A 168 3.38 5.41 0.80
C SER A 168 2.19 4.49 0.48
N SER A 169 2.28 3.77 -0.64
CA SER A 169 1.27 2.77 -1.00
C SER A 169 1.10 1.69 0.09
N ASN A 170 2.18 1.38 0.81
CA ASN A 170 2.15 0.46 1.94
C ASN A 170 1.36 1.03 3.13
N ALA A 171 1.51 2.33 3.43
CA ALA A 171 0.74 2.98 4.48
C ALA A 171 -0.75 3.01 4.15
N LEU A 172 -1.12 3.34 2.91
CA LEU A 172 -2.52 3.31 2.45
C LEU A 172 -3.15 1.92 2.57
N GLU A 173 -2.37 0.87 2.33
CA GLU A 173 -2.82 -0.52 2.51
C GLU A 173 -3.09 -0.85 3.98
N HIS A 174 -2.17 -0.55 4.88
CA HIS A 174 -2.37 -0.77 6.31
C HIS A 174 -3.60 -0.02 6.84
N ILE A 175 -3.79 1.22 6.40
CA ILE A 175 -4.97 2.02 6.71
C ILE A 175 -6.25 1.35 6.22
N TYR A 176 -6.26 0.87 4.97
CA TYR A 176 -7.41 0.16 4.39
C TYR A 176 -7.82 -1.05 5.25
N TYR A 177 -6.85 -1.88 5.66
CA TYR A 177 -7.14 -3.06 6.49
C TYR A 177 -7.62 -2.71 7.89
N ILE A 178 -7.09 -1.65 8.52
CA ILE A 178 -7.58 -1.18 9.83
C ILE A 178 -9.03 -0.72 9.73
N ILE A 179 -9.40 0.00 8.66
CA ILE A 179 -10.79 0.41 8.41
C ILE A 179 -11.68 -0.81 8.20
N GLN A 180 -11.26 -1.76 7.37
CA GLN A 180 -12.00 -2.99 7.08
C GLN A 180 -12.25 -3.80 8.36
N GLU A 181 -11.22 -4.06 9.16
CA GLU A 181 -11.31 -4.82 10.40
C GLU A 181 -12.22 -4.12 11.43
N SER A 182 -12.11 -2.79 11.54
CA SER A 182 -12.96 -2.00 12.43
C SER A 182 -14.43 -2.07 12.05
N ILE A 183 -14.77 -2.01 10.76
CA ILE A 183 -16.14 -2.16 10.26
C ILE A 183 -16.65 -3.59 10.51
N CYS A 184 -15.83 -4.61 10.20
CA CYS A 184 -16.17 -6.00 10.45
C CYS A 184 -16.46 -6.27 11.92
N ASN A 185 -15.63 -5.73 12.83
CA ASN A 185 -15.83 -5.85 14.27
C ASN A 185 -17.11 -5.17 14.73
N SER A 186 -17.43 -3.99 14.21
CA SER A 186 -18.69 -3.31 14.49
C SER A 186 -19.91 -4.12 14.02
N ILE A 187 -19.87 -4.68 12.81
CA ILE A 187 -20.96 -5.51 12.28
C ILE A 187 -21.18 -6.77 13.14
N LYS A 188 -20.09 -7.44 13.53
CA LYS A 188 -20.17 -8.71 14.28
C LYS A 188 -20.55 -8.53 15.75
N HIS A 189 -20.10 -7.46 16.40
CA HIS A 189 -20.08 -7.37 17.85
C HIS A 189 -20.89 -6.21 18.43
N SER A 190 -21.14 -5.14 17.67
CA SER A 190 -21.74 -3.92 18.23
C SER A 190 -23.23 -4.09 18.60
N LYS A 191 -23.98 -4.92 17.89
CA LYS A 191 -25.46 -4.98 17.94
C LYS A 191 -26.09 -3.59 17.70
N GLY A 192 -25.35 -2.69 17.04
CA GLY A 192 -25.80 -1.35 16.67
C GLY A 192 -26.55 -1.36 15.34
N SER A 193 -26.98 -0.19 14.93
CA SER A 193 -27.68 0.05 13.66
C SER A 193 -26.90 0.96 12.71
N LYS A 194 -25.80 1.57 13.20
CA LYS A 194 -25.09 2.60 12.44
C LYS A 194 -23.60 2.58 12.70
N ILE A 195 -22.83 2.73 11.61
CA ILE A 195 -21.38 2.93 11.63
C ILE A 195 -21.05 4.25 10.90
N CYS A 196 -20.22 5.09 11.50
CA CYS A 196 -19.70 6.31 10.89
C CYS A 196 -18.20 6.18 10.66
N VAL A 197 -17.77 6.20 9.40
CA VAL A 197 -16.36 6.20 8.99
C VAL A 197 -16.00 7.61 8.58
N LYS A 198 -15.01 8.21 9.23
CA LYS A 198 -14.58 9.58 8.98
C LYS A 198 -13.08 9.61 8.74
N LEU A 199 -12.67 10.19 7.61
CA LEU A 199 -11.28 10.47 7.27
C LEU A 199 -11.10 11.98 7.15
N GLN A 200 -10.11 12.53 7.84
CA GLN A 200 -9.80 13.96 7.82
C GLN A 200 -8.28 14.16 7.76
N SER A 201 -7.83 15.05 6.88
CA SER A 201 -6.44 15.51 6.86
C SER A 201 -6.30 16.80 7.68
N THR A 202 -5.24 16.87 8.48
CA THR A 202 -4.71 18.10 9.08
C THR A 202 -3.41 18.49 8.37
N LEU A 203 -2.73 19.53 8.86
CA LEU A 203 -1.41 19.91 8.33
C LEU A 203 -0.32 18.88 8.67
N GLU A 204 -0.47 18.14 9.78
CA GLU A 204 0.57 17.27 10.33
C GLU A 204 0.25 15.79 10.17
N GLU A 205 -1.04 15.41 10.05
CA GLU A 205 -1.46 14.02 10.15
C GLU A 205 -2.78 13.72 9.43
N LEU A 206 -3.00 12.44 9.13
CA LEU A 206 -4.28 11.88 8.72
C LEU A 206 -4.98 11.27 9.92
N VAL A 207 -6.20 11.72 10.23
CA VAL A 207 -7.03 11.20 11.30
C VAL A 207 -8.19 10.40 10.73
N ILE A 208 -8.30 9.13 11.15
CA ILE A 208 -9.33 8.20 10.73
C ILE A 208 -10.11 7.76 11.95
N THR A 209 -11.43 7.95 11.92
CA THR A 209 -12.31 7.58 13.03
C THR A 209 -13.42 6.67 12.52
N ILE A 210 -13.56 5.50 13.13
CA ILE A 210 -14.65 4.57 12.89
C ILE A 210 -15.44 4.45 14.18
N LYS A 211 -16.73 4.79 14.14
CA LYS A 211 -17.61 4.79 15.32
C LYS A 211 -18.89 4.04 15.02
N ASP A 212 -19.23 3.08 15.87
CA ASP A 212 -20.55 2.46 15.92
C ASP A 212 -21.43 3.04 17.06
N ASN A 213 -22.71 2.74 17.00
CA ASN A 213 -23.69 3.11 18.02
C ASN A 213 -24.18 1.91 18.84
N GLY A 214 -23.34 0.89 19.00
CA GLY A 214 -23.70 -0.36 19.64
C GLY A 214 -23.54 -0.35 21.14
N ILE A 215 -23.42 -1.57 21.70
CA ILE A 215 -23.38 -1.83 23.17
C ILE A 215 -22.06 -1.43 23.83
N GLY A 216 -21.01 -1.11 23.04
CA GLY A 216 -19.67 -0.83 23.53
C GLY A 216 -18.88 -2.08 23.93
N LEU A 217 -17.70 -1.87 24.53
CA LEU A 217 -16.85 -2.94 25.05
C LEU A 217 -17.24 -3.23 26.51
N HIS A 218 -17.68 -4.46 26.80
CA HIS A 218 -17.92 -4.90 28.21
C HIS A 218 -16.57 -5.39 28.78
N ASN A 219 -16.23 -4.90 29.95
CA ASN A 219 -14.96 -5.21 30.64
C ASN A 219 -14.74 -6.72 30.93
N ASN A 220 -15.75 -7.55 30.84
CA ASN A 220 -15.66 -9.00 31.11
C ASN A 220 -15.32 -9.80 29.85
N ASN A 221 -15.47 -9.24 28.64
CA ASN A 221 -15.26 -9.95 27.38
C ASN A 221 -13.91 -9.63 26.71
N VAL A 222 -13.13 -8.70 27.26
CA VAL A 222 -11.83 -8.31 26.71
C VAL A 222 -10.80 -9.45 26.78
N ARG A 223 -11.05 -10.48 27.63
CA ARG A 223 -10.15 -11.64 27.75
C ARG A 223 -10.56 -12.89 26.95
N GLU A 224 -11.80 -12.99 26.47
CA GLU A 224 -12.31 -14.21 25.86
C GLU A 224 -12.51 -14.18 24.34
N TYR A 225 -12.76 -13.02 23.72
CA TYR A 225 -13.07 -12.97 22.28
C TYR A 225 -12.31 -11.88 21.55
N GLY A 226 -11.25 -12.27 20.79
CA GLY A 226 -10.78 -11.46 19.66
C GLY A 226 -9.53 -10.61 19.85
N HIS A 227 -8.55 -11.01 20.66
CA HIS A 227 -7.25 -10.33 20.76
C HIS A 227 -6.50 -10.20 19.42
N CYS A 228 -6.71 -11.14 18.48
CA CYS A 228 -5.98 -11.15 17.21
C CYS A 228 -6.33 -9.96 16.31
N GLY A 229 -7.59 -9.54 16.20
CA GLY A 229 -7.97 -8.42 15.34
C GLY A 229 -7.44 -7.09 15.85
N ILE A 230 -7.57 -6.83 17.17
CA ILE A 230 -7.06 -5.60 17.80
C ILE A 230 -5.53 -5.58 17.78
N LEU A 231 -4.87 -6.71 18.05
CA LEU A 231 -3.43 -6.84 18.01
C LEU A 231 -2.90 -6.58 16.59
N SER A 232 -3.52 -7.20 15.58
CA SER A 232 -3.15 -7.01 14.18
C SER A 232 -3.36 -5.55 13.72
N MET A 233 -4.45 -4.90 14.14
CA MET A 233 -4.66 -3.47 13.85
C MET A 233 -3.57 -2.61 14.49
N ASN A 234 -3.15 -2.94 15.73
CA ASN A 234 -2.12 -2.19 16.44
C ASN A 234 -0.73 -2.37 15.81
N GLU A 235 -0.38 -3.60 15.41
CA GLU A 235 0.86 -3.89 14.67
C GLU A 235 0.90 -3.15 13.33
N ARG A 236 -0.22 -3.12 12.59
CA ARG A 236 -0.33 -2.38 11.33
C ARG A 236 -0.20 -0.87 11.54
N ALA A 237 -0.83 -0.31 12.58
CA ALA A 237 -0.69 1.10 12.92
C ALA A 237 0.76 1.45 13.24
N THR A 238 1.43 0.64 14.07
CA THR A 238 2.84 0.83 14.43
C THR A 238 3.77 0.76 13.21
N SER A 239 3.50 -0.15 12.25
CA SER A 239 4.31 -0.31 11.03
C SER A 239 4.30 0.91 10.10
N ILE A 240 3.35 1.82 10.30
CA ILE A 240 3.22 3.09 9.55
C ILE A 240 3.42 4.32 10.45
N ASN A 241 4.12 4.17 11.56
CA ASN A 241 4.33 5.20 12.56
C ASN A 241 3.03 5.84 13.09
N GLY A 242 1.90 5.14 12.94
CA GLY A 242 0.59 5.60 13.38
C GLY A 242 0.27 5.19 14.82
N VAL A 243 -0.67 5.88 15.42
CA VAL A 243 -1.20 5.60 16.77
C VAL A 243 -2.65 5.16 16.67
N LEU A 244 -2.96 3.96 17.19
CA LEU A 244 -4.31 3.41 17.23
C LEU A 244 -4.89 3.52 18.65
N ASN A 245 -6.02 4.17 18.77
CA ASN A 245 -6.78 4.27 20.02
C ASN A 245 -8.16 3.64 19.86
N ILE A 246 -8.56 2.79 20.81
CA ILE A 246 -9.89 2.15 20.82
C ILE A 246 -10.56 2.51 22.13
N ASP A 247 -11.68 3.24 22.03
CA ASP A 247 -12.51 3.63 23.16
C ASP A 247 -13.89 2.94 23.06
N GLY A 248 -14.24 2.15 24.07
CA GLY A 248 -15.49 1.40 24.12
C GLY A 248 -16.32 1.80 25.30
N ARG A 249 -17.18 2.81 25.15
CA ARG A 249 -18.13 3.25 26.17
C ARG A 249 -19.50 2.60 25.97
N LYS A 250 -20.43 2.80 26.92
CA LYS A 250 -21.81 2.25 26.89
C LYS A 250 -22.64 2.58 25.63
N ASN A 251 -22.17 3.50 24.77
CA ASN A 251 -22.89 3.97 23.58
C ASN A 251 -22.11 3.66 22.27
N GLY A 252 -21.39 2.55 22.23
CA GLY A 252 -20.66 2.09 21.06
C GLY A 252 -19.13 2.09 21.22
N VAL A 253 -18.44 1.65 20.18
CA VAL A 253 -16.98 1.63 20.09
C VAL A 253 -16.51 2.71 19.12
N THR A 254 -15.42 3.37 19.47
CA THR A 254 -14.74 4.31 18.61
C THR A 254 -13.31 3.85 18.40
N VAL A 255 -12.94 3.55 17.15
CA VAL A 255 -11.57 3.29 16.71
C VAL A 255 -11.03 4.56 16.08
N CYS A 256 -9.93 5.07 16.59
CA CYS A 256 -9.26 6.26 16.08
C CYS A 256 -7.83 5.91 15.71
N LEU A 257 -7.49 6.07 14.44
CA LEU A 257 -6.13 5.92 13.89
C LEU A 257 -5.62 7.29 13.50
N ILE A 258 -4.42 7.63 13.99
CA ILE A 258 -3.70 8.86 13.66
C ILE A 258 -2.42 8.46 12.96
N VAL A 259 -2.19 8.97 11.74
CA VAL A 259 -1.02 8.67 10.92
C VAL A 259 -0.33 9.97 10.55
N PRO A 260 0.91 10.20 11.00
CA PRO A 260 1.67 11.38 10.59
C PRO A 260 1.98 11.33 9.10
N TRP A 261 2.13 12.49 8.44
CA TRP A 261 2.61 12.53 7.08
C TRP A 261 4.08 12.08 7.06
N GLU A 262 4.44 11.24 6.08
CA GLU A 262 5.84 10.85 5.89
C GLU A 262 6.63 12.10 5.44
N ASP A 263 7.73 12.41 6.14
CA ASP A 263 8.64 13.46 5.71
C ASP A 263 9.30 13.08 4.39
N ILE A 264 9.10 13.89 3.35
CA ILE A 264 9.63 13.67 1.98
C ILE A 264 11.18 13.74 1.94
N GLU A 265 11.84 14.06 3.06
CA GLU A 265 13.29 14.31 3.12
C GLU A 265 14.18 13.07 3.22
N ASN A 266 13.67 11.85 3.37
CA ASN A 266 14.51 10.66 3.64
C ASN A 266 14.77 9.73 2.44
N ASP A 267 14.45 10.14 1.21
CA ASP A 267 14.76 9.36 0.00
C ASP A 267 15.64 10.18 -1.00
N ARG A 268 16.82 10.64 -0.51
CA ARG A 268 17.91 11.13 -1.37
C ARG A 268 19.18 10.34 -1.16
#